data_d56e36e807d8daf5c897391238d8b016
#
_entry.id   d56e36e807d8daf5c897391238d8b016
#
_cell.length_a   1.000
_cell.length_b   1.000
_cell.length_c   1.000
_cell.angle_alpha   90.00
_cell.angle_beta   90.00
_cell.angle_gamma   90.00
#
_symmetry.space_group_name_H-M   'P 1'
#
loop_
_entity.id
_entity.type
_entity.pdbx_description
1 polymer ?
#
loop_
_entity_poly.entity_id
_entity_poly.type
_entity_poly.pdbx_seq_one_letter_code
_entity_poly.pdbx_strand_id
1 'polypeptide(L)'
;SAIYLLVQIVFVSSIISCHGRHSKSYNKVVFDSIVLKQQIPLLHTLDSTLPFADVQVSFTYPVKYRDDSQLVRLQQIFTGTFFSDIELDKLSPELALDTYLFRYVEEYKLLSNNYYEDKARLGDSMPMWYWYSMYLSNKILFQNDFLLSYAVENSIYEGGAHGSHNVTYTNIDLERLVTLSEEDIFVPGYFKPLAEKIVNQLMLIYQVNEPDSLLEKGFFNIEDIVPNNNFYLNEEGIHYAFNQYEIAPYVMGEINVTVPYSDLEDILLPNGIVTRFFSNK
;
A
#
# COMPACT_ATOMS: atom_id res chain seq x y z
N SER A 1 -27.55 18.70 19.53
CA SER A 1 -28.06 17.32 19.38
C SER A 1 -26.97 16.47 18.78
N ALA A 2 -26.36 15.65 19.61
CA ALA A 2 -25.34 14.72 19.14
C ALA A 2 -26.01 13.66 18.24
N ILE A 3 -25.64 13.65 16.96
CA ILE A 3 -26.04 12.59 16.03
C ILE A 3 -25.05 11.45 16.23
N TYR A 4 -25.50 10.39 16.90
CA TYR A 4 -24.75 9.14 16.98
C TYR A 4 -24.77 8.48 15.61
N LEU A 5 -23.61 8.49 14.93
CA LEU A 5 -23.38 7.70 13.74
C LEU A 5 -23.22 6.24 14.19
N LEU A 6 -24.19 5.41 13.86
CA LEU A 6 -24.15 3.97 14.20
C LEU A 6 -23.18 3.31 13.22
N VAL A 7 -21.94 3.09 13.66
CA VAL A 7 -20.96 2.29 12.94
C VAL A 7 -21.32 0.82 13.15
N GLN A 8 -21.78 0.13 12.12
CA GLN A 8 -21.90 -1.34 12.16
C GLN A 8 -20.55 -1.95 11.84
N ILE A 9 -19.80 -2.32 12.87
CA ILE A 9 -18.57 -3.10 12.75
C ILE A 9 -18.96 -4.56 12.61
N VAL A 10 -18.74 -5.14 11.44
CA VAL A 10 -18.91 -6.58 11.22
C VAL A 10 -17.56 -7.26 11.48
N PHE A 11 -17.42 -7.91 12.62
CA PHE A 11 -16.27 -8.78 12.91
C PHE A 11 -16.42 -10.09 12.15
N VAL A 12 -15.55 -10.34 11.18
CA VAL A 12 -15.42 -11.66 10.54
C VAL A 12 -14.10 -12.26 11.00
N SER A 13 -14.14 -13.07 12.03
CA SER A 13 -12.99 -13.88 12.45
C SER A 13 -12.91 -15.14 11.60
N SER A 14 -12.00 -15.20 10.65
CA SER A 14 -11.68 -16.42 9.90
C SER A 14 -10.48 -17.11 10.53
N ILE A 15 -10.74 -18.20 11.28
CA ILE A 15 -9.69 -19.09 11.79
C ILE A 15 -9.28 -20.02 10.66
N ILE A 16 -8.15 -19.74 10.00
CA ILE A 16 -7.53 -20.70 9.08
C ILE A 16 -6.59 -21.58 9.90
N SER A 17 -7.05 -22.79 10.22
CA SER A 17 -6.23 -23.82 10.86
C SER A 17 -5.50 -24.63 9.79
N CYS A 18 -4.22 -24.35 9.57
CA CYS A 18 -3.32 -25.24 8.82
C CYS A 18 -2.53 -26.11 9.80
N HIS A 19 -2.76 -27.43 9.77
CA HIS A 19 -1.93 -28.41 10.46
C HIS A 19 -0.68 -28.74 9.62
N GLY A 20 0.44 -28.10 9.94
CA GLY A 20 1.79 -28.43 9.45
C GLY A 20 2.74 -28.60 10.62
N ARG A 21 3.67 -29.57 10.54
CA ARG A 21 4.65 -29.94 11.57
C ARG A 21 5.35 -28.71 12.14
N HIS A 22 5.24 -28.49 13.44
CA HIS A 22 5.82 -27.38 14.19
C HIS A 22 7.35 -27.47 14.30
N SER A 23 8.07 -26.69 13.53
CA SER A 23 9.20 -25.96 14.10
C SER A 23 8.59 -24.75 14.83
N LYS A 24 8.94 -24.51 16.09
CA LYS A 24 8.50 -23.30 16.80
C LYS A 24 9.22 -22.10 16.17
N SER A 25 8.61 -21.49 15.15
CA SER A 25 9.06 -20.19 14.65
C SER A 25 8.82 -19.15 15.76
N TYR A 26 9.89 -18.64 16.32
CA TYR A 26 9.85 -17.71 17.47
C TYR A 26 9.28 -16.33 17.08
N ASN A 27 9.27 -16.01 15.78
CA ASN A 27 8.93 -14.69 15.23
C ASN A 27 7.62 -14.68 14.43
N LYS A 28 6.76 -15.68 14.57
CA LYS A 28 5.51 -15.70 13.83
C LYS A 28 4.60 -14.57 14.29
N VAL A 29 4.30 -13.63 13.39
CA VAL A 29 3.28 -12.61 13.58
C VAL A 29 1.91 -13.22 13.32
N VAL A 30 0.93 -12.93 14.20
CA VAL A 30 -0.48 -13.28 14.00
C VAL A 30 -1.24 -11.99 13.71
N PHE A 31 -2.10 -12.02 12.73
CA PHE A 31 -2.87 -10.87 12.25
C PHE A 31 -4.35 -11.02 12.52
N ASP A 32 -5.03 -9.88 12.63
CA ASP A 32 -6.48 -9.73 12.54
C ASP A 32 -6.77 -8.62 11.50
N SER A 33 -8.04 -8.41 11.16
CA SER A 33 -8.42 -7.41 10.17
C SER A 33 -9.68 -6.66 10.59
N ILE A 34 -9.66 -5.35 10.40
CA ILE A 34 -10.85 -4.51 10.49
C ILE A 34 -11.33 -4.26 9.07
N VAL A 35 -12.60 -4.57 8.80
CA VAL A 35 -13.23 -4.33 7.50
C VAL A 35 -14.39 -3.37 7.70
N LEU A 36 -14.34 -2.25 6.97
CA LEU A 36 -15.37 -1.22 6.96
C LEU A 36 -15.88 -1.01 5.53
N LYS A 37 -17.21 -0.90 5.40
CA LYS A 37 -17.86 -0.41 4.18
C LYS A 37 -18.94 0.56 4.58
N GLN A 38 -18.87 1.79 4.07
CA GLN A 38 -19.79 2.84 4.45
C GLN A 38 -20.02 3.80 3.30
N GLN A 39 -21.28 4.20 3.11
CA GLN A 39 -21.64 5.35 2.28
C GLN A 39 -21.85 6.56 3.18
N ILE A 40 -21.12 7.63 2.92
CA ILE A 40 -21.15 8.88 3.68
C ILE A 40 -21.87 9.91 2.83
N PRO A 41 -23.12 10.28 3.17
CA PRO A 41 -23.84 11.28 2.39
C PRO A 41 -23.16 12.65 2.54
N LEU A 42 -23.01 13.39 1.45
CA LEU A 42 -22.48 14.77 1.49
C LEU A 42 -23.41 15.68 2.29
N LEU A 43 -24.71 15.57 2.06
CA LEU A 43 -25.75 16.36 2.70
C LEU A 43 -26.36 15.62 3.89
N HIS A 44 -27.15 16.32 4.72
CA HIS A 44 -27.82 15.75 5.89
C HIS A 44 -29.07 14.92 5.53
N THR A 45 -28.98 14.10 4.49
CA THR A 45 -30.06 13.24 4.01
C THR A 45 -29.51 11.93 3.50
N LEU A 46 -30.30 10.86 3.59
CA LEU A 46 -29.98 9.53 3.07
C LEU A 46 -30.54 9.29 1.65
N ASP A 47 -30.86 10.34 0.91
CA ASP A 47 -31.32 10.23 -0.47
C ASP A 47 -30.16 9.77 -1.36
N SER A 48 -30.25 8.56 -1.91
CA SER A 48 -29.25 7.93 -2.75
C SER A 48 -29.06 8.59 -4.14
N THR A 49 -29.94 9.54 -4.48
CA THR A 49 -29.79 10.36 -5.70
C THR A 49 -28.87 11.55 -5.50
N LEU A 50 -28.48 11.82 -4.25
CA LEU A 50 -27.60 12.90 -3.85
C LEU A 50 -26.16 12.39 -3.64
N PRO A 51 -25.15 13.27 -3.71
CA PRO A 51 -23.75 12.88 -3.56
C PRO A 51 -23.45 12.17 -2.25
N PHE A 52 -22.64 11.14 -2.37
CA PHE A 52 -22.05 10.41 -1.24
C PHE A 52 -20.61 10.00 -1.54
N ALA A 53 -19.83 9.73 -0.52
CA ALA A 53 -18.54 9.05 -0.61
C ALA A 53 -18.74 7.57 -0.27
N ASP A 54 -18.33 6.68 -1.18
CA ASP A 54 -18.24 5.22 -0.92
C ASP A 54 -16.88 4.91 -0.32
N VAL A 55 -16.86 4.56 0.96
CA VAL A 55 -15.64 4.31 1.72
C VAL A 55 -15.54 2.84 2.05
N GLN A 56 -14.44 2.22 1.64
CA GLN A 56 -14.12 0.83 1.95
C GLN A 56 -12.69 0.72 2.47
N VAL A 57 -12.55 0.20 3.68
CA VAL A 57 -11.26 -0.02 4.32
C VAL A 57 -11.15 -1.47 4.76
N SER A 58 -10.00 -2.10 4.46
CA SER A 58 -9.64 -3.42 4.95
C SER A 58 -8.24 -3.35 5.54
N PHE A 59 -8.16 -3.15 6.86
CA PHE A 59 -6.90 -3.00 7.58
C PHE A 59 -6.53 -4.28 8.31
N THR A 60 -5.55 -5.00 7.78
CA THR A 60 -4.90 -6.16 8.41
C THR A 60 -3.74 -5.69 9.26
N TYR A 61 -3.72 -6.03 10.54
CA TYR A 61 -2.71 -5.58 11.50
C TYR A 61 -2.29 -6.70 12.46
N PRO A 62 -1.08 -6.62 13.06
CA PRO A 62 -0.60 -7.63 13.99
C PRO A 62 -1.35 -7.56 15.32
N VAL A 63 -1.80 -8.72 15.80
CA VAL A 63 -2.45 -8.88 17.12
C VAL A 63 -1.65 -9.72 18.09
N LYS A 64 -0.60 -10.42 17.60
CA LYS A 64 0.33 -11.16 18.45
C LYS A 64 1.70 -11.19 17.81
N TYR A 65 2.70 -10.80 18.61
CA TYR A 65 4.10 -10.91 18.27
C TYR A 65 4.92 -10.89 19.56
N ARG A 66 5.82 -11.83 19.76
CA ARG A 66 6.75 -11.94 20.90
C ARG A 66 6.12 -11.49 22.24
N ASP A 67 6.39 -10.23 22.65
CA ASP A 67 5.83 -9.59 23.85
C ASP A 67 5.04 -8.31 23.50
N ASP A 68 4.31 -7.76 24.48
CA ASP A 68 3.42 -6.62 24.28
C ASP A 68 4.14 -5.36 23.76
N SER A 69 5.37 -5.11 24.21
CA SER A 69 6.15 -3.95 23.78
C SER A 69 6.55 -4.03 22.31
N GLN A 70 6.96 -5.22 21.87
CA GLN A 70 7.32 -5.47 20.48
C GLN A 70 6.09 -5.52 19.58
N LEU A 71 4.97 -6.04 20.08
CA LEU A 71 3.69 -5.98 19.37
C LEU A 71 3.26 -4.53 19.12
N VAL A 72 3.27 -3.68 20.14
CA VAL A 72 2.93 -2.25 20.01
C VAL A 72 3.83 -1.57 18.96
N ARG A 73 5.14 -1.82 19.00
CA ARG A 73 6.06 -1.27 17.99
C ARG A 73 5.75 -1.74 16.57
N LEU A 74 5.41 -3.01 16.41
CA LEU A 74 5.01 -3.55 15.10
C LEU A 74 3.68 -2.94 14.62
N GLN A 75 2.71 -2.77 15.53
CA GLN A 75 1.45 -2.09 15.24
C GLN A 75 1.67 -0.64 14.79
N GLN A 76 2.58 0.09 15.44
CA GLN A 76 2.94 1.46 15.04
C GLN A 76 3.46 1.53 13.60
N ILE A 77 4.32 0.59 13.20
CA ILE A 77 4.79 0.51 11.81
C ILE A 77 3.61 0.27 10.86
N PHE A 78 2.74 -0.69 11.17
CA PHE A 78 1.57 -0.99 10.35
C PHE A 78 0.63 0.22 10.24
N THR A 79 0.32 0.87 11.35
CA THR A 79 -0.58 2.02 11.39
C THR A 79 0.01 3.20 10.60
N GLY A 80 1.27 3.55 10.84
CA GLY A 80 1.94 4.67 10.16
C GLY A 80 2.03 4.46 8.64
N THR A 81 2.36 3.25 8.19
CA THR A 81 2.47 2.95 6.75
C THR A 81 1.12 2.79 6.07
N PHE A 82 0.12 2.22 6.75
CA PHE A 82 -1.22 2.03 6.19
C PHE A 82 -1.93 3.36 5.92
N PHE A 83 -1.89 4.28 6.88
CA PHE A 83 -2.54 5.58 6.72
C PHE A 83 -1.62 6.65 6.10
N SER A 84 -0.33 6.38 5.95
CA SER A 84 0.69 7.36 5.52
C SER A 84 0.66 8.66 6.34
N ASP A 85 0.36 8.54 7.64
CA ASP A 85 0.18 9.66 8.56
C ASP A 85 0.94 9.38 9.89
N ILE A 86 1.98 10.18 10.13
CA ILE A 86 2.83 10.05 11.32
C ILE A 86 2.10 10.40 12.64
N GLU A 87 1.00 11.14 12.58
CA GLU A 87 0.21 11.44 13.78
C GLU A 87 -0.59 10.22 14.24
N LEU A 88 -0.92 9.31 13.30
CA LEU A 88 -1.68 8.10 13.57
C LEU A 88 -0.83 6.93 14.04
N ASP A 89 0.48 6.94 13.81
CA ASP A 89 1.38 5.82 14.15
C ASP A 89 1.41 5.49 15.65
N LYS A 90 1.11 6.48 16.50
CA LYS A 90 1.08 6.35 17.97
C LYS A 90 -0.23 5.83 18.52
N LEU A 91 -1.26 5.71 17.68
CA LEU A 91 -2.58 5.23 18.08
C LEU A 91 -2.67 3.71 17.95
N SER A 92 -3.62 3.09 18.68
CA SER A 92 -3.97 1.69 18.37
C SER A 92 -4.57 1.60 16.96
N PRO A 93 -4.50 0.43 16.29
CA PRO A 93 -5.05 0.25 14.95
C PRO A 93 -6.50 0.71 14.81
N GLU A 94 -7.35 0.41 15.79
CA GLU A 94 -8.76 0.80 15.83
C GLU A 94 -8.92 2.32 15.94
N LEU A 95 -8.21 2.94 16.89
CA LEU A 95 -8.30 4.38 17.12
C LEU A 95 -7.71 5.17 15.94
N ALA A 96 -6.67 4.66 15.29
CA ALA A 96 -6.10 5.27 14.10
C ALA A 96 -7.11 5.26 12.95
N LEU A 97 -7.80 4.13 12.72
CA LEU A 97 -8.84 4.03 11.71
C LEU A 97 -10.01 5.00 12.00
N ASP A 98 -10.51 5.02 13.24
CA ASP A 98 -11.59 5.93 13.63
C ASP A 98 -11.19 7.39 13.42
N THR A 99 -9.96 7.76 13.78
CA THR A 99 -9.43 9.12 13.61
C THR A 99 -9.28 9.49 12.13
N TYR A 100 -8.74 8.58 11.32
CA TYR A 100 -8.60 8.76 9.88
C TYR A 100 -9.96 8.98 9.20
N LEU A 101 -10.93 8.12 9.51
CA LEU A 101 -12.28 8.22 8.97
C LEU A 101 -13.00 9.49 9.42
N PHE A 102 -12.83 9.88 10.68
CA PHE A 102 -13.40 11.13 11.18
C PHE A 102 -12.89 12.34 10.38
N ARG A 103 -11.57 12.43 10.16
CA ARG A 103 -10.94 13.50 9.36
C ARG A 103 -11.48 13.49 7.93
N TYR A 104 -11.52 12.31 7.29
CA TYR A 104 -12.04 12.17 5.93
C TYR A 104 -13.51 12.63 5.82
N VAL A 105 -14.36 12.24 6.77
CA VAL A 105 -15.78 12.65 6.80
C VAL A 105 -15.91 14.16 6.96
N GLU A 106 -15.17 14.78 7.87
CA GLU A 106 -15.19 16.23 8.07
C GLU A 106 -14.78 16.97 6.80
N GLU A 107 -13.68 16.56 6.16
CA GLU A 107 -13.20 17.16 4.90
C GLU A 107 -14.22 17.01 3.78
N TYR A 108 -14.80 15.82 3.60
CA TYR A 108 -15.83 15.60 2.59
C TYR A 108 -17.06 16.48 2.83
N LYS A 109 -17.52 16.64 4.09
CA LYS A 109 -18.67 17.46 4.45
C LYS A 109 -18.47 18.96 4.14
N LEU A 110 -17.24 19.47 4.16
CA LEU A 110 -16.95 20.86 3.78
C LEU A 110 -17.35 21.17 2.33
N LEU A 111 -17.42 20.18 1.45
CA LEU A 111 -17.83 20.35 0.06
C LEU A 111 -19.30 20.68 -0.13
N SER A 112 -20.12 20.57 0.92
CA SER A 112 -21.58 20.81 0.83
C SER A 112 -21.96 22.21 0.34
N ASN A 113 -21.20 23.24 0.73
CA ASN A 113 -21.44 24.60 0.26
C ASN A 113 -21.17 24.73 -1.25
N ASN A 114 -20.04 24.20 -1.70
CA ASN A 114 -19.68 24.21 -3.11
C ASN A 114 -20.71 23.44 -3.96
N TYR A 115 -21.21 22.32 -3.42
CA TYR A 115 -22.29 21.56 -4.07
C TYR A 115 -23.54 22.43 -4.30
N TYR A 116 -24.01 23.17 -3.30
CA TYR A 116 -25.19 24.03 -3.46
C TYR A 116 -24.96 25.16 -4.45
N GLU A 117 -23.79 25.78 -4.45
CA GLU A 117 -23.42 26.82 -5.42
C GLU A 117 -23.40 26.28 -6.85
N ASP A 118 -22.77 25.13 -7.07
CA ASP A 118 -22.71 24.49 -8.37
C ASP A 118 -24.08 23.98 -8.82
N LYS A 119 -24.88 23.42 -7.93
CA LYS A 119 -26.24 22.99 -8.24
C LYS A 119 -27.14 24.16 -8.65
N ALA A 120 -26.99 25.30 -8.00
CA ALA A 120 -27.73 26.52 -8.36
C ALA A 120 -27.31 27.05 -9.75
N ARG A 121 -26.03 26.91 -10.11
CA ARG A 121 -25.47 27.38 -11.38
C ARG A 121 -25.73 26.42 -12.56
N LEU A 122 -25.60 25.10 -12.35
CA LEU A 122 -25.60 24.08 -13.40
C LEU A 122 -26.92 23.30 -13.50
N GLY A 123 -27.78 23.35 -12.48
CA GLY A 123 -29.03 22.62 -12.44
C GLY A 123 -28.84 21.11 -12.58
N ASP A 124 -29.59 20.48 -13.47
CA ASP A 124 -29.53 19.02 -13.72
C ASP A 124 -28.35 18.61 -14.62
N SER A 125 -27.61 19.57 -15.15
CA SER A 125 -26.40 19.31 -15.95
C SER A 125 -25.14 19.22 -15.10
N MET A 126 -25.28 19.18 -13.76
CA MET A 126 -24.14 19.11 -12.85
C MET A 126 -23.44 17.75 -12.98
N PRO A 127 -22.12 17.74 -13.23
CA PRO A 127 -21.34 16.50 -13.28
C PRO A 127 -21.25 15.79 -11.92
N MET A 128 -20.75 14.56 -11.91
CA MET A 128 -20.58 13.75 -10.69
C MET A 128 -19.35 14.14 -9.86
N TRP A 129 -19.04 15.44 -9.75
CA TRP A 129 -17.85 15.94 -9.05
C TRP A 129 -17.84 15.68 -7.55
N TYR A 130 -18.99 15.44 -6.97
CA TYR A 130 -19.17 15.29 -5.52
C TYR A 130 -19.44 13.84 -5.09
N TRP A 131 -19.46 12.90 -6.05
CA TRP A 131 -19.48 11.47 -5.75
C TRP A 131 -18.05 10.95 -5.61
N TYR A 132 -17.67 10.64 -4.38
CA TYR A 132 -16.34 10.22 -4.04
C TYR A 132 -16.29 8.71 -3.82
N SER A 133 -15.13 8.12 -4.00
CA SER A 133 -14.85 6.77 -3.50
C SER A 133 -13.45 6.67 -2.95
N MET A 134 -13.30 5.91 -1.86
CA MET A 134 -12.02 5.58 -1.25
C MET A 134 -11.97 4.08 -0.99
N TYR A 135 -10.94 3.46 -1.50
CA TYR A 135 -10.58 2.07 -1.30
C TYR A 135 -9.20 2.03 -0.66
N LEU A 136 -9.09 1.56 0.58
CA LEU A 136 -7.82 1.44 1.30
C LEU A 136 -7.71 0.03 1.87
N SER A 137 -6.69 -0.71 1.47
CA SER A 137 -6.46 -2.07 1.96
C SER A 137 -4.98 -2.40 2.10
N ASN A 138 -4.66 -3.44 2.86
CA ASN A 138 -3.32 -4.01 2.87
C ASN A 138 -3.37 -5.53 2.81
N LYS A 139 -2.27 -6.11 2.32
CA LYS A 139 -2.11 -7.54 2.15
C LYS A 139 -0.71 -7.98 2.54
N ILE A 140 -0.59 -9.02 3.36
CA ILE A 140 0.70 -9.66 3.65
C ILE A 140 1.13 -10.45 2.42
N LEU A 141 2.32 -10.12 1.89
CA LEU A 141 2.90 -10.73 0.69
C LEU A 141 3.87 -11.85 1.04
N PHE A 142 4.68 -11.64 2.09
CA PHE A 142 5.67 -12.59 2.53
C PHE A 142 5.89 -12.50 4.04
N GLN A 143 6.16 -13.62 4.69
CA GLN A 143 6.59 -13.68 6.09
C GLN A 143 7.44 -14.92 6.33
N ASN A 144 8.58 -14.72 6.97
CA ASN A 144 9.39 -15.78 7.59
C ASN A 144 9.85 -15.36 9.00
N ASP A 145 10.88 -16.00 9.55
CA ASP A 145 11.37 -15.73 10.91
C ASP A 145 12.05 -14.37 11.09
N PHE A 146 12.48 -13.71 10.01
CA PHE A 146 13.26 -12.46 10.07
C PHE A 146 12.71 -11.33 9.20
N LEU A 147 11.85 -11.62 8.26
CA LEU A 147 11.31 -10.65 7.30
C LEU A 147 9.78 -10.74 7.22
N LEU A 148 9.14 -9.59 7.15
CA LEU A 148 7.74 -9.43 6.81
C LEU A 148 7.60 -8.41 5.70
N SER A 149 6.93 -8.76 4.60
CA SER A 149 6.65 -7.85 3.48
C SER A 149 5.15 -7.77 3.24
N TYR A 150 4.63 -6.57 3.03
CA TYR A 150 3.21 -6.35 2.73
C TYR A 150 3.02 -5.18 1.77
N ALA A 151 1.87 -5.16 1.12
CA ALA A 151 1.41 -4.07 0.28
C ALA A 151 0.30 -3.27 0.98
N VAL A 152 0.27 -1.98 0.75
CA VAL A 152 -0.89 -1.10 0.98
C VAL A 152 -1.37 -0.62 -0.38
N GLU A 153 -2.66 -0.84 -0.66
CA GLU A 153 -3.33 -0.44 -1.88
C GLU A 153 -4.30 0.70 -1.55
N ASN A 154 -4.18 1.80 -2.26
CA ASN A 154 -5.03 2.97 -2.12
C ASN A 154 -5.61 3.37 -3.48
N SER A 155 -6.94 3.33 -3.61
CA SER A 155 -7.67 3.81 -4.78
C SER A 155 -8.64 4.89 -4.38
N ILE A 156 -8.50 6.08 -4.97
CA ILE A 156 -9.29 7.26 -4.61
C ILE A 156 -9.89 7.85 -5.88
N TYR A 157 -11.17 8.22 -5.80
CA TYR A 157 -11.82 9.10 -6.75
C TYR A 157 -12.48 10.26 -6.00
N GLU A 158 -12.07 11.46 -6.33
CA GLU A 158 -12.52 12.72 -5.69
C GLU A 158 -13.10 13.70 -6.72
N GLY A 159 -13.85 13.16 -7.67
CA GLY A 159 -14.33 13.92 -8.81
C GLY A 159 -13.29 14.07 -9.91
N GLY A 160 -13.68 14.51 -11.09
CA GLY A 160 -12.79 14.72 -12.23
C GLY A 160 -12.85 13.60 -13.27
N ALA A 161 -11.82 13.51 -14.12
CA ALA A 161 -11.80 12.64 -15.29
C ALA A 161 -11.58 11.15 -14.92
N HIS A 162 -10.77 10.87 -13.89
CA HIS A 162 -10.45 9.52 -13.42
C HIS A 162 -9.96 9.56 -11.97
N GLY A 163 -9.98 8.41 -11.30
CA GLY A 163 -9.36 8.21 -9.98
C GLY A 163 -7.86 7.99 -10.06
N SER A 164 -7.24 7.80 -8.89
CA SER A 164 -5.87 7.32 -8.75
C SER A 164 -5.86 5.95 -8.09
N HIS A 165 -4.87 5.13 -8.43
CA HIS A 165 -4.56 3.87 -7.77
C HIS A 165 -3.07 3.82 -7.49
N ASN A 166 -2.71 3.56 -6.24
CA ASN A 166 -1.33 3.47 -5.78
C ASN A 166 -1.13 2.24 -4.93
N VAL A 167 0.00 1.58 -5.13
CA VAL A 167 0.47 0.47 -4.29
C VAL A 167 1.77 0.91 -3.62
N THR A 168 1.85 0.70 -2.32
CA THR A 168 3.08 0.95 -1.54
C THR A 168 3.50 -0.33 -0.85
N TYR A 169 4.72 -0.76 -1.11
CA TYR A 169 5.31 -1.92 -0.46
C TYR A 169 6.10 -1.51 0.79
N THR A 170 6.03 -2.35 1.80
CA THR A 170 6.79 -2.19 3.03
C THR A 170 7.42 -3.51 3.42
N ASN A 171 8.71 -3.46 3.73
CA ASN A 171 9.47 -4.58 4.28
C ASN A 171 9.85 -4.27 5.72
N ILE A 172 9.69 -5.21 6.62
CA ILE A 172 10.04 -5.07 8.04
C ILE A 172 11.07 -6.13 8.41
N ASP A 173 12.22 -5.68 8.92
CA ASP A 173 13.11 -6.55 9.69
C ASP A 173 12.43 -6.90 11.02
N LEU A 174 12.04 -8.15 11.18
CA LEU A 174 11.31 -8.63 12.37
C LEU A 174 12.21 -8.73 13.61
N GLU A 175 13.53 -8.70 13.48
CA GLU A 175 14.44 -8.71 14.63
C GLU A 175 14.63 -7.32 15.20
N ARG A 176 14.84 -6.33 14.34
CA ARG A 176 15.07 -4.92 14.73
C ARG A 176 13.78 -4.14 14.89
N LEU A 177 12.67 -4.60 14.30
CA LEU A 177 11.37 -3.90 14.18
C LEU A 177 11.53 -2.52 13.56
N VAL A 178 12.10 -2.51 12.36
CA VAL A 178 12.27 -1.33 11.51
C VAL A 178 11.88 -1.65 10.09
N THR A 179 11.41 -0.65 9.36
CA THR A 179 11.21 -0.74 7.91
C THR A 179 12.55 -0.75 7.20
N LEU A 180 12.62 -1.43 6.06
CA LEU A 180 13.81 -1.54 5.22
C LEU A 180 13.65 -0.66 3.99
N SER A 181 14.72 0.08 3.67
CA SER A 181 14.93 0.79 2.42
C SER A 181 15.91 0.04 1.52
N GLU A 182 16.12 0.53 0.30
CA GLU A 182 17.15 0.00 -0.60
C GLU A 182 18.55 0.09 0.00
N GLU A 183 18.83 1.11 0.83
CA GLU A 183 20.12 1.28 1.51
C GLU A 183 20.41 0.17 2.56
N ASP A 184 19.36 -0.49 3.07
CA ASP A 184 19.49 -1.64 3.96
C ASP A 184 19.78 -2.95 3.19
N ILE A 185 19.62 -2.95 1.86
CA ILE A 185 19.74 -4.11 0.99
C ILE A 185 21.03 -4.08 0.17
N PHE A 186 21.43 -2.89 -0.30
CA PHE A 186 22.48 -2.72 -1.30
C PHE A 186 23.73 -1.99 -0.77
N VAL A 187 24.86 -2.28 -1.40
CA VAL A 187 26.13 -1.57 -1.13
C VAL A 187 26.09 -0.14 -1.65
N PRO A 188 26.88 0.81 -1.09
CA PRO A 188 26.96 2.15 -1.63
C PRO A 188 27.29 2.18 -3.13
N GLY A 189 26.58 3.00 -3.88
CA GLY A 189 26.75 3.11 -5.34
C GLY A 189 25.85 2.16 -6.15
N TYR A 190 24.91 1.45 -5.50
CA TYR A 190 23.99 0.50 -6.12
C TYR A 190 23.02 1.12 -7.14
N PHE A 191 22.69 2.40 -7.01
CA PHE A 191 21.55 3.03 -7.68
C PHE A 191 21.59 2.84 -9.20
N LYS A 192 22.71 3.18 -9.87
CA LYS A 192 22.81 3.02 -11.31
C LYS A 192 22.85 1.55 -11.76
N PRO A 193 23.67 0.65 -11.17
CA PRO A 193 23.62 -0.77 -11.49
C PRO A 193 22.23 -1.39 -11.29
N LEU A 194 21.51 -1.00 -10.23
CA LEU A 194 20.16 -1.51 -9.97
C LEU A 194 19.15 -1.00 -11.02
N ALA A 195 19.23 0.27 -11.42
CA ALA A 195 18.39 0.81 -12.51
C ALA A 195 18.60 0.02 -13.81
N GLU A 196 19.85 -0.27 -14.18
CA GLU A 196 20.17 -1.08 -15.37
C GLU A 196 19.55 -2.50 -15.28
N LYS A 197 19.58 -3.12 -14.08
CA LYS A 197 18.97 -4.43 -13.86
C LYS A 197 17.44 -4.39 -13.95
N ILE A 198 16.80 -3.36 -13.41
CA ILE A 198 15.35 -3.12 -13.54
C ILE A 198 14.96 -2.96 -15.01
N VAL A 199 15.69 -2.13 -15.79
CA VAL A 199 15.45 -1.95 -17.23
C VAL A 199 15.60 -3.27 -17.98
N ASN A 200 16.65 -4.06 -17.68
CA ASN A 200 16.83 -5.36 -18.30
C ASN A 200 15.67 -6.32 -18.04
N GLN A 201 15.10 -6.34 -16.83
CA GLN A 201 13.93 -7.16 -16.53
C GLN A 201 12.67 -6.65 -17.27
N LEU A 202 12.49 -5.35 -17.38
CA LEU A 202 11.40 -4.78 -18.18
C LEU A 202 11.55 -5.13 -19.67
N MET A 203 12.78 -5.11 -20.20
CA MET A 203 13.04 -5.55 -21.58
C MET A 203 12.60 -7.01 -21.81
N LEU A 204 12.84 -7.90 -20.84
CA LEU A 204 12.40 -9.29 -20.90
C LEU A 204 10.86 -9.39 -20.86
N ILE A 205 10.20 -8.65 -19.95
CA ILE A 205 8.76 -8.64 -19.80
C ILE A 205 8.07 -8.14 -21.09
N TYR A 206 8.58 -7.05 -21.68
CA TYR A 206 8.01 -6.42 -22.86
C TYR A 206 8.55 -6.98 -24.18
N GLN A 207 9.45 -7.99 -24.12
CA GLN A 207 10.03 -8.70 -25.26
C GLN A 207 10.71 -7.76 -26.27
N VAL A 208 11.55 -6.87 -25.77
CA VAL A 208 12.38 -5.96 -26.56
C VAL A 208 13.87 -6.25 -26.34
N ASN A 209 14.72 -5.92 -27.33
CA ASN A 209 16.14 -6.23 -27.30
C ASN A 209 17.03 -5.03 -26.90
N GLU A 210 16.48 -3.81 -26.98
CA GLU A 210 17.19 -2.58 -26.70
C GLU A 210 16.36 -1.72 -25.73
N PRO A 211 16.98 -0.99 -24.77
CA PRO A 211 16.25 -0.16 -23.82
C PRO A 211 15.32 0.84 -24.48
N ASP A 212 15.78 1.54 -25.53
CA ASP A 212 15.00 2.56 -26.25
C ASP A 212 13.71 1.99 -26.86
N SER A 213 13.64 0.69 -27.12
CA SER A 213 12.44 0.04 -27.63
C SER A 213 11.29 -0.03 -26.59
N LEU A 214 11.59 0.21 -25.30
CA LEU A 214 10.54 0.37 -24.27
C LEU A 214 9.71 1.65 -24.51
N LEU A 215 10.27 2.69 -25.13
CA LEU A 215 9.52 3.90 -25.49
C LEU A 215 8.39 3.58 -26.46
N GLU A 216 8.62 2.64 -27.41
CA GLU A 216 7.59 2.16 -28.33
C GLU A 216 6.49 1.35 -27.65
N LYS A 217 6.76 0.83 -26.43
CA LYS A 217 5.79 0.14 -25.58
C LYS A 217 4.97 1.09 -24.70
N GLY A 218 5.30 2.38 -24.69
CA GLY A 218 4.58 3.42 -23.97
C GLY A 218 5.29 3.97 -22.74
N PHE A 219 6.50 3.53 -22.43
CA PHE A 219 7.29 4.14 -21.34
C PHE A 219 7.67 5.58 -21.69
N PHE A 220 7.82 6.47 -20.68
CA PHE A 220 8.14 7.88 -20.90
C PHE A 220 9.60 8.07 -21.34
N ASN A 221 10.55 7.80 -20.44
CA ASN A 221 11.98 7.84 -20.71
C ASN A 221 12.66 6.68 -19.99
N ILE A 222 13.71 6.14 -20.57
CA ILE A 222 14.49 5.07 -19.95
C ILE A 222 15.20 5.58 -18.68
N GLU A 223 15.62 6.82 -18.67
CA GLU A 223 16.32 7.47 -17.55
C GLU A 223 15.42 7.66 -16.32
N ASP A 224 14.09 7.63 -16.47
CA ASP A 224 13.13 7.73 -15.38
C ASP A 224 12.89 6.36 -14.70
N ILE A 225 13.34 5.26 -15.34
CA ILE A 225 13.23 3.89 -14.78
C ILE A 225 14.37 3.66 -13.79
N VAL A 226 14.16 4.12 -12.58
CA VAL A 226 15.17 4.07 -11.51
C VAL A 226 14.59 3.44 -10.23
N PRO A 227 15.45 2.94 -9.32
CA PRO A 227 15.00 2.50 -8.00
C PRO A 227 14.19 3.58 -7.28
N ASN A 228 13.02 3.21 -6.74
CA ASN A 228 12.05 4.17 -6.18
C ASN A 228 11.66 3.86 -4.72
N ASN A 229 12.38 2.95 -4.06
CA ASN A 229 12.08 2.44 -2.71
C ASN A 229 10.70 1.77 -2.56
N ASN A 230 9.95 1.58 -3.64
CA ASN A 230 8.66 0.91 -3.61
C ASN A 230 8.82 -0.55 -4.03
N PHE A 231 9.30 -1.38 -3.12
CA PHE A 231 9.61 -2.78 -3.36
C PHE A 231 9.20 -3.68 -2.21
N TYR A 232 8.93 -4.95 -2.51
CA TYR A 232 8.87 -5.99 -1.49
C TYR A 232 9.88 -7.11 -1.77
N LEU A 233 10.22 -7.83 -0.70
CA LEU A 233 11.17 -8.95 -0.68
C LEU A 233 10.44 -10.26 -0.45
N ASN A 234 10.84 -11.31 -1.16
CA ASN A 234 10.49 -12.69 -0.87
C ASN A 234 11.70 -13.60 -1.15
N GLU A 235 11.51 -14.92 -1.26
CA GLU A 235 12.60 -15.88 -1.52
C GLU A 235 13.10 -15.84 -2.98
N GLU A 236 12.35 -15.26 -3.91
CA GLU A 236 12.63 -15.25 -5.34
C GLU A 236 13.50 -14.05 -5.77
N GLY A 237 13.25 -12.88 -5.16
CA GLY A 237 13.89 -11.65 -5.59
C GLY A 237 13.34 -10.40 -4.90
N ILE A 238 13.65 -9.27 -5.51
CA ILE A 238 13.12 -7.96 -5.17
C ILE A 238 12.05 -7.60 -6.21
N HIS A 239 10.87 -7.25 -5.74
CA HIS A 239 9.71 -6.92 -6.56
C HIS A 239 9.40 -5.45 -6.44
N TYR A 240 9.66 -4.68 -7.49
CA TYR A 240 9.35 -3.25 -7.58
C TYR A 240 7.95 -3.02 -8.14
N ALA A 241 7.26 -2.02 -7.61
CA ALA A 241 6.08 -1.42 -8.23
C ALA A 241 6.37 0.03 -8.62
N PHE A 242 6.05 0.34 -9.86
CA PHE A 242 5.97 1.70 -10.38
C PHE A 242 4.50 2.06 -10.55
N ASN A 243 4.05 3.06 -9.80
CA ASN A 243 2.67 3.47 -9.82
C ASN A 243 2.30 4.23 -11.11
N GLN A 244 1.02 4.47 -11.30
CA GLN A 244 0.50 5.23 -12.44
C GLN A 244 1.23 6.57 -12.59
N TYR A 245 1.61 6.93 -13.82
CA TYR A 245 2.37 8.13 -14.19
C TYR A 245 3.83 8.19 -13.70
N GLU A 246 4.34 7.17 -13.04
CA GLU A 246 5.72 7.18 -12.55
C GLU A 246 6.72 6.98 -13.70
N ILE A 247 6.52 5.94 -14.50
CA ILE A 247 7.39 5.63 -15.66
C ILE A 247 6.62 5.44 -16.97
N ALA A 248 5.29 5.46 -16.92
CA ALA A 248 4.41 5.25 -18.08
C ALA A 248 3.05 5.94 -17.87
N PRO A 249 2.25 6.18 -18.95
CA PRO A 249 0.94 6.82 -18.87
C PRO A 249 -0.05 6.02 -18.03
N TYR A 250 -1.07 6.71 -17.50
CA TYR A 250 -2.17 6.17 -16.71
C TYR A 250 -2.76 4.87 -17.25
N VAL A 251 -2.94 4.77 -18.57
CA VAL A 251 -3.55 3.63 -19.24
C VAL A 251 -2.76 2.33 -19.08
N MET A 252 -1.46 2.40 -18.80
CA MET A 252 -0.63 1.22 -18.52
C MET A 252 -0.80 0.69 -17.10
N GLY A 253 -1.43 1.46 -16.21
CA GLY A 253 -1.64 1.07 -14.83
C GLY A 253 -0.35 1.03 -14.02
N GLU A 254 -0.33 0.19 -13.00
CA GLU A 254 0.85 -0.14 -12.20
C GLU A 254 1.76 -1.08 -12.99
N ILE A 255 3.07 -0.81 -12.99
CA ILE A 255 4.08 -1.64 -13.64
C ILE A 255 4.89 -2.35 -12.56
N ASN A 256 4.85 -3.69 -12.59
CA ASN A 256 5.58 -4.53 -11.67
C ASN A 256 6.79 -5.18 -12.35
N VAL A 257 7.91 -5.19 -11.66
CA VAL A 257 9.12 -5.86 -12.13
C VAL A 257 9.82 -6.61 -11.00
N THR A 258 10.17 -7.86 -11.27
CA THR A 258 10.94 -8.68 -10.34
C THR A 258 12.39 -8.77 -10.80
N VAL A 259 13.33 -8.44 -9.91
CA VAL A 259 14.76 -8.64 -10.14
C VAL A 259 15.21 -9.83 -9.29
N PRO A 260 15.57 -10.97 -9.90
CA PRO A 260 16.04 -12.14 -9.17
C PRO A 260 17.32 -11.85 -8.39
N TYR A 261 17.50 -12.48 -7.23
CA TYR A 261 18.72 -12.28 -6.44
C TYR A 261 20.00 -12.70 -7.16
N SER A 262 19.93 -13.66 -8.09
CA SER A 262 21.08 -14.03 -8.95
C SER A 262 21.62 -12.87 -9.79
N ASP A 263 20.76 -11.91 -10.13
CA ASP A 263 21.15 -10.75 -10.92
C ASP A 263 21.66 -9.58 -10.06
N LEU A 264 21.57 -9.72 -8.73
CA LEU A 264 21.87 -8.67 -7.76
C LEU A 264 23.13 -8.96 -6.91
N GLU A 265 23.76 -10.14 -7.08
CA GLU A 265 24.86 -10.61 -6.22
C GLU A 265 26.02 -9.59 -6.08
N ASP A 266 26.30 -8.83 -7.15
CA ASP A 266 27.36 -7.82 -7.20
C ASP A 266 27.07 -6.54 -6.41
N ILE A 267 25.82 -6.30 -6.07
CA ILE A 267 25.39 -5.08 -5.37
C ILE A 267 24.69 -5.33 -4.03
N LEU A 268 24.43 -6.59 -3.65
CA LEU A 268 23.84 -6.91 -2.34
C LEU A 268 24.83 -6.63 -1.19
N LEU A 269 24.31 -6.11 -0.08
CA LEU A 269 25.09 -5.96 1.16
C LEU A 269 25.56 -7.32 1.66
N PRO A 270 26.88 -7.54 1.83
CA PRO A 270 27.40 -8.73 2.49
C PRO A 270 26.81 -8.86 3.91
N ASN A 271 26.27 -10.02 4.25
CA ASN A 271 25.58 -10.26 5.52
C ASN A 271 24.34 -9.40 5.77
N GLY A 272 23.75 -8.80 4.73
CA GLY A 272 22.47 -8.13 4.77
C GLY A 272 21.29 -9.10 4.97
N ILE A 273 20.07 -8.56 5.13
CA ILE A 273 18.88 -9.38 5.38
C ILE A 273 18.61 -10.39 4.25
N VAL A 274 18.89 -10.00 2.99
CA VAL A 274 18.68 -10.83 1.81
C VAL A 274 19.60 -12.07 1.82
N THR A 275 20.85 -11.90 2.27
CA THR A 275 21.80 -13.04 2.30
C THR A 275 21.37 -14.17 3.25
N ARG A 276 20.45 -13.87 4.18
CA ARG A 276 19.88 -14.88 5.10
C ARG A 276 18.96 -15.88 4.40
N PHE A 277 18.42 -15.57 3.22
CA PHE A 277 17.67 -16.52 2.40
C PHE A 277 18.55 -17.67 1.89
N PHE A 278 19.85 -17.43 1.80
CA PHE A 278 20.83 -18.39 1.25
C PHE A 278 21.67 -19.09 2.31
N SER A 279 21.72 -18.55 3.54
CA SER A 279 22.59 -19.03 4.62
C SER A 279 22.17 -20.38 5.23
N ASN A 280 20.98 -20.87 4.91
CA ASN A 280 20.39 -22.11 5.42
C ASN A 280 20.29 -23.23 4.38
N LYS A 281 21.02 -23.13 3.27
CA LYS A 281 21.10 -24.19 2.25
C LYS A 281 22.35 -25.02 2.36
#